data_dece53792dff121bec82a4e1e224a636
#
_entry.id   dece53792dff121bec82a4e1e224a636
#
_cell.length_a   1.000
_cell.length_b   1.000
_cell.length_c   1.000
_cell.angle_alpha   90.00
_cell.angle_beta   90.00
_cell.angle_gamma   90.00
#
_symmetry.space_group_name_H-M   'P 1'
#
loop_
_entity.id
_entity.type
_entity.pdbx_description
1 polymer ?
#
loop_
_entity_poly.entity_id
_entity_poly.type
_entity_poly.pdbx_seq_one_letter_code
_entity_poly.pdbx_strand_id
1 'polypeptide(L)'
;MDAVIEVRNLSVSYNGKKAFDDISFSIPARQIVGIIGPNGAGKSTLIKAIMGLLTVEPGGMVSIMNQPVAKTRKRIAYVPQRKIIDTDFPALVEDVVMMGRYPHIPWWGLPNAKDRKVVADSLIRVGMYELRKRQIGQLSGGQQQRVFLARALAQEAEILFLDEPFAGIDMVSENMIMDLLKSLRNQGSTLFVVHHDLSKAESYFDSIILLKNKLIVCGKREDVFKLKYLRIAYDDNVAIFAKDENELMVVNS
;
A
#
# COMPACT_ATOMS: atom_id res chain seq x y z
N MET A 1 12.18 15.91 11.11
CA MET A 1 12.25 15.16 9.82
C MET A 1 11.11 15.65 8.96
N ASP A 2 11.40 16.01 7.71
CA ASP A 2 10.38 16.52 6.81
C ASP A 2 9.36 15.42 6.47
N ALA A 3 8.09 15.80 6.41
CA ALA A 3 7.01 14.88 6.06
C ALA A 3 7.13 14.48 4.58
N VAL A 4 7.04 13.19 4.28
CA VAL A 4 6.96 12.70 2.90
C VAL A 4 5.55 12.80 2.35
N ILE A 5 4.54 12.64 3.22
CA ILE A 5 3.12 12.88 2.92
C ILE A 5 2.53 13.75 4.03
N GLU A 6 1.86 14.81 3.63
CA GLU A 6 1.05 15.64 4.51
C GLU A 6 -0.37 15.70 3.96
N VAL A 7 -1.34 15.41 4.81
CA VAL A 7 -2.76 15.42 4.52
C VAL A 7 -3.43 16.39 5.50
N ARG A 8 -4.25 17.32 4.99
CA ARG A 8 -4.99 18.31 5.79
C ARG A 8 -6.45 18.33 5.37
N ASN A 9 -7.36 18.22 6.33
CA ASN A 9 -8.82 18.34 6.18
C ASN A 9 -9.38 17.53 5.00
N LEU A 10 -8.84 16.33 4.77
CA LEU A 10 -9.19 15.50 3.63
C LEU A 10 -10.56 14.83 3.88
N SER A 11 -11.55 15.14 3.04
CA SER A 11 -12.87 14.52 3.04
C SER A 11 -13.20 13.98 1.65
N VAL A 12 -13.85 12.81 1.59
CA VAL A 12 -14.31 12.18 0.35
C VAL A 12 -15.71 11.63 0.53
N SER A 13 -16.57 11.91 -0.45
CA SER A 13 -17.95 11.41 -0.51
C SER A 13 -18.21 10.66 -1.82
N TYR A 14 -19.03 9.61 -1.76
CA TYR A 14 -19.60 8.91 -2.90
C TYR A 14 -21.12 9.02 -2.87
N ASN A 15 -21.71 9.58 -3.93
CA ASN A 15 -23.16 9.74 -4.05
C ASN A 15 -23.80 10.38 -2.79
N GLY A 16 -23.16 11.41 -2.26
CA GLY A 16 -23.64 12.12 -1.06
C GLY A 16 -23.36 11.42 0.28
N LYS A 17 -22.79 10.21 0.28
CA LYS A 17 -22.40 9.50 1.51
C LYS A 17 -20.90 9.67 1.75
N LYS A 18 -20.51 10.18 2.92
CA LYS A 18 -19.11 10.33 3.30
C LYS A 18 -18.44 8.96 3.45
N ALA A 19 -17.34 8.76 2.74
CA ALA A 19 -16.46 7.63 2.96
C ALA A 19 -15.57 7.88 4.18
N PHE A 20 -15.10 9.12 4.32
CA PHE A 20 -14.45 9.64 5.52
C PHE A 20 -14.52 11.18 5.54
N ASP A 21 -14.30 11.74 6.72
CA ASP A 21 -14.44 13.18 6.97
C ASP A 21 -13.25 13.71 7.76
N ASP A 22 -12.75 14.88 7.36
CA ASP A 22 -11.74 15.68 8.04
C ASP A 22 -10.51 14.92 8.52
N ILE A 23 -9.87 14.18 7.60
CA ILE A 23 -8.65 13.45 7.90
C ILE A 23 -7.44 14.37 7.76
N SER A 24 -6.66 14.49 8.84
CA SER A 24 -5.40 15.25 8.84
C SER A 24 -4.29 14.44 9.52
N PHE A 25 -3.16 14.24 8.84
CA PHE A 25 -1.98 13.58 9.38
C PHE A 25 -0.72 13.92 8.56
N SER A 26 0.42 13.56 9.14
CA SER A 26 1.74 13.73 8.52
C SER A 26 2.58 12.49 8.73
N ILE A 27 3.23 12.01 7.68
CA ILE A 27 4.09 10.81 7.70
C ILE A 27 5.51 11.17 7.28
N PRO A 28 6.52 10.87 8.10
CA PRO A 28 7.93 10.97 7.72
C PRO A 28 8.33 9.97 6.63
N ALA A 29 9.45 10.22 5.96
CA ALA A 29 10.01 9.31 4.95
C ALA A 29 10.62 8.02 5.57
N ARG A 30 10.87 7.02 4.72
CA ARG A 30 11.63 5.79 5.03
C ARG A 30 10.98 4.93 6.10
N GLN A 31 9.69 4.65 5.94
CA GLN A 31 8.89 3.84 6.87
C GLN A 31 8.01 2.86 6.09
N ILE A 32 7.63 1.78 6.77
CA ILE A 32 6.49 0.96 6.39
C ILE A 32 5.30 1.40 7.26
N VAL A 33 4.29 1.99 6.65
CA VAL A 33 3.10 2.56 7.30
C VAL A 33 1.92 1.62 7.08
N GLY A 34 1.37 1.07 8.14
CA GLY A 34 0.13 0.29 8.10
C GLY A 34 -1.10 1.20 8.04
N ILE A 35 -1.99 0.98 7.07
CA ILE A 35 -3.32 1.59 7.05
C ILE A 35 -4.30 0.52 7.54
N ILE A 36 -4.79 0.67 8.76
CA ILE A 36 -5.53 -0.36 9.49
C ILE A 36 -6.94 0.14 9.82
N GLY A 37 -7.89 -0.77 9.89
CA GLY A 37 -9.28 -0.50 10.26
C GLY A 37 -10.22 -1.57 9.72
N PRO A 38 -11.48 -1.61 10.17
CA PRO A 38 -12.45 -2.59 9.72
C PRO A 38 -12.77 -2.49 8.23
N ASN A 39 -13.49 -3.47 7.70
CA ASN A 39 -13.98 -3.41 6.32
C ASN A 39 -14.94 -2.21 6.17
N GLY A 40 -14.80 -1.47 5.06
CA GLY A 40 -15.57 -0.26 4.85
C GLY A 40 -15.05 1.01 5.58
N ALA A 41 -13.95 0.93 6.33
CA ALA A 41 -13.37 2.08 7.05
C ALA A 41 -12.80 3.19 6.16
N GLY A 42 -12.77 3.01 4.83
CA GLY A 42 -12.26 4.01 3.89
C GLY A 42 -10.78 3.86 3.54
N LYS A 43 -10.11 2.74 3.88
CA LYS A 43 -8.67 2.53 3.66
C LYS A 43 -8.22 2.70 2.20
N SER A 44 -8.82 1.95 1.28
CA SER A 44 -8.52 2.05 -0.17
C SER A 44 -8.93 3.40 -0.76
N THR A 45 -10.00 4.00 -0.21
CA THR A 45 -10.45 5.35 -0.57
C THR A 45 -9.41 6.39 -0.16
N LEU A 46 -8.82 6.26 1.04
CA LEU A 46 -7.75 7.15 1.50
C LEU A 46 -6.53 7.09 0.57
N ILE A 47 -6.06 5.88 0.22
CA ILE A 47 -4.96 5.71 -0.74
C ILE A 47 -5.28 6.42 -2.07
N LYS A 48 -6.46 6.15 -2.64
CA LYS A 48 -6.87 6.75 -3.92
C LYS A 48 -6.98 8.28 -3.84
N ALA A 49 -7.46 8.81 -2.73
CA ALA A 49 -7.54 10.26 -2.50
C ALA A 49 -6.14 10.89 -2.39
N ILE A 50 -5.22 10.27 -1.62
CA ILE A 50 -3.82 10.73 -1.51
C ILE A 50 -3.13 10.72 -2.87
N MET A 51 -3.39 9.72 -3.72
CA MET A 51 -2.82 9.64 -5.07
C MET A 51 -3.49 10.58 -6.08
N GLY A 52 -4.52 11.34 -5.68
CA GLY A 52 -5.28 12.22 -6.57
C GLY A 52 -6.08 11.46 -7.63
N LEU A 53 -6.50 10.23 -7.34
CA LEU A 53 -7.38 9.41 -8.20
C LEU A 53 -8.86 9.62 -7.91
N LEU A 54 -9.18 10.36 -6.84
CA LEU A 54 -10.53 10.73 -6.44
C LEU A 54 -10.61 12.24 -6.26
N THR A 55 -11.79 12.79 -6.56
CA THR A 55 -12.11 14.17 -6.22
C THR A 55 -12.29 14.28 -4.69
N VAL A 56 -11.57 15.21 -4.08
CA VAL A 56 -11.69 15.53 -2.65
C VAL A 56 -12.61 16.72 -2.47
N GLU A 57 -13.23 16.82 -1.30
CA GLU A 57 -14.09 17.95 -0.97
C GLU A 57 -13.27 19.26 -0.84
N PRO A 58 -13.90 20.44 -1.07
CA PRO A 58 -13.21 21.72 -0.93
C PRO A 58 -12.59 21.91 0.46
N GLY A 59 -11.37 22.42 0.49
CA GLY A 59 -10.59 22.60 1.73
C GLY A 59 -9.62 21.46 2.04
N GLY A 60 -9.80 20.29 1.44
CA GLY A 60 -8.86 19.17 1.57
C GLY A 60 -7.56 19.41 0.80
N MET A 61 -6.43 19.12 1.41
CA MET A 61 -5.10 19.26 0.79
C MET A 61 -4.26 18.02 1.01
N VAL A 62 -3.58 17.59 -0.05
CA VAL A 62 -2.55 16.54 -0.01
C VAL A 62 -1.25 17.10 -0.61
N SER A 63 -0.18 17.02 0.15
CA SER A 63 1.18 17.33 -0.29
C SER A 63 2.05 16.08 -0.18
N ILE A 64 2.81 15.80 -1.23
CA ILE A 64 3.77 14.71 -1.29
C ILE A 64 5.16 15.28 -1.58
N MET A 65 6.12 15.03 -0.67
CA MET A 65 7.47 15.60 -0.76
C MET A 65 7.42 17.12 -0.94
N ASN A 66 6.56 17.79 -0.17
CA ASN A 66 6.32 19.24 -0.22
C ASN A 66 5.82 19.76 -1.58
N GLN A 67 5.22 18.90 -2.41
CA GLN A 67 4.69 19.24 -3.73
C GLN A 67 3.25 18.76 -3.90
N PRO A 68 2.45 19.43 -4.75
CA PRO A 68 1.14 18.91 -5.15
C PRO A 68 1.25 17.52 -5.80
N VAL A 69 0.27 16.65 -5.56
CA VAL A 69 0.25 15.26 -6.07
C VAL A 69 0.46 15.17 -7.58
N ALA A 70 -0.10 16.12 -8.34
CA ALA A 70 0.05 16.14 -9.80
C ALA A 70 1.51 16.17 -10.29
N LYS A 71 2.41 16.76 -9.51
CA LYS A 71 3.84 16.86 -9.83
C LYS A 71 4.65 15.64 -9.38
N THR A 72 4.08 14.78 -8.53
CA THR A 72 4.79 13.65 -7.90
C THR A 72 4.35 12.29 -8.42
N ARG A 73 3.40 12.22 -9.37
CA ARG A 73 2.81 10.96 -9.85
C ARG A 73 3.83 9.91 -10.31
N LYS A 74 4.92 10.33 -10.96
CA LYS A 74 5.99 9.40 -11.40
C LYS A 74 6.78 8.80 -10.24
N ARG A 75 6.75 9.44 -9.07
CA ARG A 75 7.46 9.02 -7.86
C ARG A 75 6.59 8.11 -6.95
N ILE A 76 5.36 7.80 -7.39
CA ILE A 76 4.39 7.01 -6.66
C ILE A 76 4.04 5.78 -7.47
N ALA A 77 4.17 4.59 -6.86
CA ALA A 77 3.68 3.33 -7.42
C ALA A 77 2.47 2.82 -6.63
N TYR A 78 1.57 2.12 -7.31
CA TYR A 78 0.37 1.55 -6.70
C TYR A 78 0.19 0.08 -7.09
N VAL A 79 0.01 -0.75 -6.08
CA VAL A 79 -0.38 -2.15 -6.22
C VAL A 79 -1.83 -2.26 -5.73
N PRO A 80 -2.80 -2.39 -6.65
CA PRO A 80 -4.21 -2.49 -6.28
C PRO A 80 -4.53 -3.85 -5.66
N GLN A 81 -5.66 -3.92 -4.95
CA GLN A 81 -6.21 -5.17 -4.47
C GLN A 81 -6.47 -6.13 -5.65
N ARG A 82 -6.08 -7.39 -5.50
CA ARG A 82 -6.13 -8.42 -6.55
C ARG A 82 -7.49 -8.57 -7.23
N LYS A 83 -8.59 -8.46 -6.49
CA LYS A 83 -9.98 -8.61 -7.02
C LYS A 83 -10.33 -7.62 -8.16
N ILE A 84 -9.55 -6.55 -8.32
CA ILE A 84 -9.80 -5.49 -9.31
C ILE A 84 -9.06 -5.79 -10.62
N ILE A 85 -8.18 -6.79 -10.63
CA ILE A 85 -7.30 -7.07 -11.76
C ILE A 85 -7.98 -8.11 -12.67
N ASP A 86 -8.18 -7.73 -13.92
CA ASP A 86 -8.62 -8.66 -14.97
C ASP A 86 -7.48 -9.64 -15.29
N THR A 87 -7.62 -10.88 -14.84
CA THR A 87 -6.65 -11.95 -15.05
C THR A 87 -6.86 -12.69 -16.37
N ASP A 88 -7.97 -12.46 -17.06
CA ASP A 88 -8.29 -13.10 -18.34
C ASP A 88 -7.60 -12.40 -19.51
N PHE A 89 -7.01 -11.23 -19.24
CA PHE A 89 -6.22 -10.52 -20.25
C PHE A 89 -4.95 -11.31 -20.61
N PRO A 90 -4.71 -11.62 -21.89
CA PRO A 90 -3.63 -12.51 -22.35
C PRO A 90 -2.26 -11.83 -22.37
N ALA A 91 -1.87 -11.16 -21.26
CA ALA A 91 -0.56 -10.53 -21.12
C ALA A 91 0.47 -11.50 -20.54
N LEU A 92 1.71 -11.41 -21.04
CA LEU A 92 2.84 -12.09 -20.43
C LEU A 92 3.27 -11.39 -19.14
N VAL A 93 3.84 -12.15 -18.24
CA VAL A 93 4.38 -11.65 -16.96
C VAL A 93 5.34 -10.48 -17.18
N GLU A 94 6.28 -10.60 -18.14
CA GLU A 94 7.23 -9.53 -18.44
C GLU A 94 6.55 -8.28 -19.01
N ASP A 95 5.47 -8.42 -19.79
CA ASP A 95 4.72 -7.28 -20.33
C ASP A 95 4.00 -6.51 -19.21
N VAL A 96 3.40 -7.23 -18.26
CA VAL A 96 2.78 -6.62 -17.08
C VAL A 96 3.82 -5.82 -16.28
N VAL A 97 5.01 -6.36 -16.08
CA VAL A 97 6.08 -5.65 -15.35
C VAL A 97 6.63 -4.48 -16.16
N MET A 98 6.71 -4.61 -17.50
CA MET A 98 7.12 -3.54 -18.40
C MET A 98 6.19 -2.31 -18.31
N MET A 99 4.91 -2.49 -18.02
CA MET A 99 3.99 -1.36 -17.78
C MET A 99 4.48 -0.43 -16.66
N GLY A 100 5.26 -0.93 -15.70
CA GLY A 100 5.90 -0.11 -14.67
C GLY A 100 6.94 0.87 -15.23
N ARG A 101 7.48 0.62 -16.42
CA ARG A 101 8.45 1.51 -17.07
C ARG A 101 7.83 2.67 -17.83
N TYR A 102 6.54 2.58 -18.20
CA TYR A 102 5.89 3.61 -19.04
C TYR A 102 5.99 5.04 -18.52
N PRO A 103 5.99 5.34 -17.20
CA PRO A 103 6.25 6.70 -16.72
C PRO A 103 7.62 7.26 -17.10
N HIS A 104 8.58 6.41 -17.46
CA HIS A 104 9.96 6.77 -17.82
C HIS A 104 10.21 6.78 -19.32
N ILE A 105 9.27 6.20 -20.12
CA ILE A 105 9.36 6.13 -21.58
C ILE A 105 8.61 7.32 -22.17
N PRO A 106 9.20 8.08 -23.10
CA PRO A 106 8.47 9.12 -23.83
C PRO A 106 7.25 8.53 -24.53
N TRP A 107 6.17 9.29 -24.67
CA TRP A 107 4.91 8.80 -25.26
C TRP A 107 5.07 8.25 -26.69
N TRP A 108 6.11 8.67 -27.43
CA TRP A 108 6.48 8.15 -28.77
C TRP A 108 7.58 7.11 -28.73
N GLY A 109 8.07 6.75 -27.54
CA GLY A 109 9.21 5.86 -27.36
C GLY A 109 8.83 4.39 -27.21
N LEU A 110 9.80 3.53 -27.45
CA LEU A 110 9.70 2.10 -27.18
C LEU A 110 10.64 1.73 -26.00
N PRO A 111 10.32 0.66 -25.26
CA PRO A 111 11.19 0.14 -24.21
C PRO A 111 12.59 -0.20 -24.77
N ASN A 112 13.61 0.33 -24.13
CA ASN A 112 15.01 0.12 -24.49
C ASN A 112 15.67 -0.99 -23.66
N ALA A 113 16.97 -1.22 -23.86
CA ALA A 113 17.72 -2.25 -23.14
C ALA A 113 17.79 -2.01 -21.62
N LYS A 114 17.83 -0.73 -21.18
CA LYS A 114 17.79 -0.37 -19.75
C LYS A 114 16.45 -0.74 -19.13
N ASP A 115 15.34 -0.46 -19.81
CA ASP A 115 13.99 -0.81 -19.31
C ASP A 115 13.83 -2.31 -19.18
N ARG A 116 14.29 -3.08 -20.17
CA ARG A 116 14.25 -4.55 -20.12
C ARG A 116 15.09 -5.11 -18.98
N LYS A 117 16.25 -4.49 -18.69
CA LYS A 117 17.08 -4.87 -17.54
C LYS A 117 16.35 -4.61 -16.22
N VAL A 118 15.75 -3.42 -16.04
CA VAL A 118 14.98 -3.09 -14.83
C VAL A 118 13.82 -4.08 -14.62
N VAL A 119 13.12 -4.47 -15.70
CA VAL A 119 12.06 -5.49 -15.65
C VAL A 119 12.62 -6.84 -15.20
N ALA A 120 13.73 -7.30 -15.80
CA ALA A 120 14.37 -8.56 -15.41
C ALA A 120 14.79 -8.55 -13.93
N ASP A 121 15.47 -7.48 -13.50
CA ASP A 121 15.92 -7.31 -12.10
C ASP A 121 14.73 -7.29 -11.13
N SER A 122 13.63 -6.62 -11.51
CA SER A 122 12.40 -6.60 -10.70
C SER A 122 11.76 -7.97 -10.58
N LEU A 123 11.72 -8.76 -11.65
CA LEU A 123 11.22 -10.12 -11.66
C LEU A 123 12.09 -11.08 -10.83
N ILE A 124 13.41 -10.89 -10.89
CA ILE A 124 14.35 -11.67 -10.05
C ILE A 124 14.11 -11.38 -8.57
N ARG A 125 13.94 -10.11 -8.18
CA ARG A 125 13.70 -9.71 -6.78
C ARG A 125 12.44 -10.33 -6.17
N VAL A 126 11.43 -10.62 -6.97
CA VAL A 126 10.19 -11.28 -6.52
C VAL A 126 10.16 -12.78 -6.82
N GLY A 127 11.24 -13.37 -7.34
CA GLY A 127 11.32 -14.80 -7.67
C GLY A 127 10.39 -15.23 -8.81
N MET A 128 10.15 -14.36 -9.80
CA MET A 128 9.22 -14.61 -10.91
C MET A 128 9.91 -14.63 -12.29
N TYR A 129 11.22 -14.50 -12.36
CA TYR A 129 11.95 -14.38 -13.63
C TYR A 129 11.76 -15.58 -14.54
N GLU A 130 11.78 -16.81 -14.02
CA GLU A 130 11.60 -18.04 -14.80
C GLU A 130 10.18 -18.16 -15.42
N LEU A 131 9.22 -17.46 -14.84
CA LEU A 131 7.84 -17.44 -15.32
C LEU A 131 7.52 -16.25 -16.24
N ARG A 132 8.53 -15.45 -16.63
CA ARG A 132 8.35 -14.18 -17.36
C ARG A 132 7.61 -14.31 -18.69
N LYS A 133 7.69 -15.47 -19.34
CA LYS A 133 7.01 -15.78 -20.62
C LYS A 133 5.64 -16.44 -20.46
N ARG A 134 5.19 -16.69 -19.22
CA ARG A 134 3.84 -17.21 -18.98
C ARG A 134 2.81 -16.09 -19.02
N GLN A 135 1.56 -16.44 -19.35
CA GLN A 135 0.43 -15.54 -19.22
C GLN A 135 0.10 -15.31 -17.74
N ILE A 136 -0.31 -14.09 -17.39
CA ILE A 136 -0.63 -13.70 -16.01
C ILE A 136 -1.78 -14.54 -15.44
N GLY A 137 -2.78 -14.91 -16.25
CA GLY A 137 -3.91 -15.74 -15.84
C GLY A 137 -3.56 -17.18 -15.49
N GLN A 138 -2.39 -17.68 -15.92
CA GLN A 138 -1.92 -19.05 -15.62
C GLN A 138 -1.20 -19.14 -14.26
N LEU A 139 -1.04 -18.02 -13.57
CA LEU A 139 -0.32 -17.95 -12.31
C LEU A 139 -1.25 -18.14 -11.11
N SER A 140 -0.71 -18.74 -10.02
CA SER A 140 -1.41 -18.73 -8.74
C SER A 140 -1.58 -17.31 -8.21
N GLY A 141 -2.51 -17.12 -7.27
CA GLY A 141 -2.77 -15.80 -6.69
C GLY A 141 -1.55 -15.13 -6.06
N GLY A 142 -0.76 -15.88 -5.32
CA GLY A 142 0.49 -15.36 -4.75
C GLY A 142 1.54 -15.01 -5.83
N GLN A 143 1.60 -15.78 -6.93
CA GLN A 143 2.46 -15.46 -8.06
C GLN A 143 2.01 -14.18 -8.77
N GLN A 144 0.70 -14.01 -9.02
CA GLN A 144 0.15 -12.78 -9.59
C GLN A 144 0.48 -11.56 -8.73
N GLN A 145 0.29 -11.68 -7.41
CA GLN A 145 0.62 -10.60 -6.47
C GLN A 145 2.09 -10.19 -6.55
N ARG A 146 3.01 -11.17 -6.65
CA ARG A 146 4.44 -10.90 -6.84
C ARG A 146 4.74 -10.23 -8.18
N VAL A 147 4.03 -10.56 -9.26
CA VAL A 147 4.17 -9.87 -10.55
C VAL A 147 3.72 -8.42 -10.46
N PHE A 148 2.59 -8.12 -9.79
CA PHE A 148 2.16 -6.73 -9.59
C PHE A 148 3.11 -5.94 -8.69
N LEU A 149 3.72 -6.60 -7.72
CA LEU A 149 4.78 -5.99 -6.92
C LEU A 149 6.02 -5.71 -7.79
N ALA A 150 6.44 -6.64 -8.66
CA ALA A 150 7.53 -6.41 -9.62
C ALA A 150 7.25 -5.24 -10.56
N ARG A 151 6.00 -5.06 -11.01
CA ARG A 151 5.58 -3.90 -11.80
C ARG A 151 5.78 -2.59 -11.03
N ALA A 152 5.41 -2.57 -9.76
CA ALA A 152 5.64 -1.39 -8.90
C ALA A 152 7.12 -1.12 -8.66
N LEU A 153 7.95 -2.17 -8.51
CA LEU A 153 9.40 -2.05 -8.40
C LEU A 153 10.02 -1.50 -9.69
N ALA A 154 9.57 -1.98 -10.84
CA ALA A 154 10.06 -1.52 -12.14
C ALA A 154 9.80 -0.03 -12.39
N GLN A 155 8.83 0.56 -11.70
CA GLN A 155 8.59 2.00 -11.75
C GLN A 155 9.67 2.81 -11.01
N GLU A 156 10.49 2.18 -10.16
CA GLU A 156 11.54 2.85 -9.36
C GLU A 156 11.00 4.02 -8.53
N ALA A 157 9.77 3.89 -8.03
CA ALA A 157 9.08 4.92 -7.25
C ALA A 157 9.64 5.01 -5.83
N GLU A 158 9.60 6.22 -5.26
CA GLU A 158 10.05 6.50 -3.89
C GLU A 158 8.97 6.19 -2.85
N ILE A 159 7.70 6.24 -3.29
CA ILE A 159 6.54 5.93 -2.45
C ILE A 159 5.74 4.80 -3.11
N LEU A 160 5.44 3.76 -2.34
CA LEU A 160 4.63 2.64 -2.79
C LEU A 160 3.35 2.54 -1.93
N PHE A 161 2.21 2.51 -2.60
CA PHE A 161 0.93 2.15 -1.97
C PHE A 161 0.56 0.72 -2.35
N LEU A 162 0.29 -0.12 -1.35
CA LEU A 162 -0.09 -1.52 -1.51
C LEU A 162 -1.44 -1.75 -0.84
N ASP A 163 -2.44 -2.09 -1.64
CA ASP A 163 -3.81 -2.30 -1.17
C ASP A 163 -4.04 -3.80 -0.96
N GLU A 164 -4.02 -4.24 0.30
CA GLU A 164 -4.12 -5.63 0.75
C GLU A 164 -3.16 -6.61 0.02
N PRO A 165 -1.84 -6.36 0.03
CA PRO A 165 -0.88 -7.15 -0.74
C PRO A 165 -0.75 -8.60 -0.26
N PHE A 166 -1.28 -8.93 0.90
CA PHE A 166 -1.21 -10.27 1.51
C PHE A 166 -2.51 -11.07 1.39
N ALA A 167 -3.55 -10.50 0.78
CA ALA A 167 -4.85 -11.16 0.69
C ALA A 167 -4.78 -12.44 -0.18
N GLY A 168 -5.13 -13.58 0.41
CA GLY A 168 -5.23 -14.87 -0.30
C GLY A 168 -3.90 -15.45 -0.76
N ILE A 169 -2.80 -15.13 -0.08
CA ILE A 169 -1.49 -15.74 -0.28
C ILE A 169 -1.11 -16.60 0.95
N ASP A 170 -0.22 -17.56 0.72
CA ASP A 170 0.34 -18.39 1.78
C ASP A 170 1.39 -17.62 2.62
N MET A 171 1.68 -18.15 3.82
CA MET A 171 2.61 -17.53 4.77
C MET A 171 4.04 -17.38 4.23
N VAL A 172 4.50 -18.31 3.38
CA VAL A 172 5.85 -18.24 2.79
C VAL A 172 5.94 -17.05 1.82
N SER A 173 4.91 -16.91 0.96
CA SER A 173 4.80 -15.77 0.04
C SER A 173 4.64 -14.43 0.79
N GLU A 174 3.88 -14.42 1.88
CA GLU A 174 3.72 -13.24 2.73
C GLU A 174 5.05 -12.79 3.35
N ASN A 175 5.81 -13.71 3.96
CA ASN A 175 7.12 -13.41 4.53
C ASN A 175 8.10 -12.88 3.47
N MET A 176 8.14 -13.50 2.29
CA MET A 176 8.97 -13.03 1.17
C MET A 176 8.63 -11.59 0.77
N ILE A 177 7.33 -11.26 0.68
CA ILE A 177 6.88 -9.90 0.37
C ILE A 177 7.31 -8.94 1.49
N MET A 178 7.12 -9.31 2.76
CA MET A 178 7.52 -8.45 3.88
C MET A 178 9.02 -8.18 3.91
N ASP A 179 9.86 -9.19 3.66
CA ASP A 179 11.31 -9.01 3.60
C ASP A 179 11.72 -8.07 2.46
N LEU A 180 11.04 -8.17 1.32
CA LEU A 180 11.22 -7.25 0.20
C LEU A 180 10.81 -5.82 0.60
N LEU A 181 9.65 -5.62 1.27
CA LEU A 181 9.22 -4.30 1.72
C LEU A 181 10.21 -3.69 2.73
N LYS A 182 10.73 -4.49 3.67
CA LYS A 182 11.79 -4.06 4.60
C LYS A 182 13.07 -3.65 3.86
N SER A 183 13.46 -4.41 2.85
CA SER A 183 14.61 -4.07 2.00
C SER A 183 14.42 -2.73 1.27
N LEU A 184 13.24 -2.48 0.70
CA LEU A 184 12.90 -1.23 0.03
C LEU A 184 12.93 -0.05 1.00
N ARG A 185 12.34 -0.19 2.20
CA ARG A 185 12.42 0.82 3.26
C ARG A 185 13.87 1.16 3.59
N ASN A 186 14.73 0.15 3.76
CA ASN A 186 16.14 0.34 4.07
C ASN A 186 16.91 1.02 2.92
N GLN A 187 16.43 0.87 1.67
CA GLN A 187 16.94 1.58 0.49
C GLN A 187 16.39 3.02 0.36
N GLY A 188 15.50 3.44 1.28
CA GLY A 188 15.00 4.82 1.34
C GLY A 188 13.56 5.01 0.88
N SER A 189 12.87 3.96 0.44
CA SER A 189 11.46 4.04 0.04
C SER A 189 10.53 4.19 1.25
N THR A 190 9.37 4.81 1.02
CA THR A 190 8.27 4.85 1.99
C THR A 190 7.11 4.02 1.46
N LEU A 191 6.59 3.13 2.29
CA LEU A 191 5.58 2.15 1.88
C LEU A 191 4.32 2.31 2.72
N PHE A 192 3.17 2.36 2.05
CA PHE A 192 1.86 2.37 2.68
C PHE A 192 1.16 1.06 2.36
N VAL A 193 0.80 0.31 3.39
CA VAL A 193 0.24 -1.03 3.25
C VAL A 193 -1.12 -1.08 3.93
N VAL A 194 -2.18 -1.32 3.16
CA VAL A 194 -3.49 -1.65 3.74
C VAL A 194 -3.43 -3.06 4.28
N HIS A 195 -3.81 -3.21 5.53
CA HIS A 195 -3.86 -4.51 6.20
C HIS A 195 -5.08 -4.61 7.11
N HIS A 196 -5.63 -5.79 7.26
CA HIS A 196 -6.80 -6.02 8.10
C HIS A 196 -6.50 -6.90 9.32
N ASP A 197 -5.38 -7.62 9.31
CA ASP A 197 -4.96 -8.47 10.42
C ASP A 197 -4.15 -7.68 11.45
N LEU A 198 -4.75 -7.46 12.61
CA LEU A 198 -4.12 -6.73 13.72
C LEU A 198 -2.97 -7.50 14.37
N SER A 199 -3.03 -8.84 14.38
CA SER A 199 -2.01 -9.67 15.04
C SER A 199 -0.63 -9.54 14.41
N LYS A 200 -0.58 -9.29 13.10
CA LYS A 200 0.66 -9.09 12.34
C LYS A 200 1.10 -7.62 12.27
N ALA A 201 0.16 -6.71 12.48
CA ALA A 201 0.41 -5.26 12.33
C ALA A 201 1.52 -4.77 13.25
N GLU A 202 1.63 -5.34 14.45
CA GLU A 202 2.66 -5.00 15.43
C GLU A 202 4.08 -5.32 14.95
N SER A 203 4.27 -6.40 14.22
CA SER A 203 5.61 -6.83 13.73
C SER A 203 5.97 -6.27 12.36
N TYR A 204 4.97 -5.78 11.59
CA TYR A 204 5.14 -5.38 10.20
C TYR A 204 5.40 -3.90 9.99
N PHE A 205 4.83 -3.03 10.84
CA PHE A 205 4.77 -1.60 10.57
C PHE A 205 5.59 -0.76 11.56
N ASP A 206 6.22 0.29 11.02
CA ASP A 206 6.94 1.30 11.82
C ASP A 206 5.95 2.34 12.37
N SER A 207 4.95 2.70 11.56
CA SER A 207 3.86 3.63 11.91
C SER A 207 2.53 3.10 11.43
N ILE A 208 1.44 3.57 12.03
CA ILE A 208 0.08 3.11 11.75
C ILE A 208 -0.85 4.31 11.58
N ILE A 209 -1.72 4.23 10.58
CA ILE A 209 -2.90 5.07 10.38
C ILE A 209 -4.12 4.20 10.70
N LEU A 210 -4.79 4.46 11.81
CA LEU A 210 -5.97 3.71 12.25
C LEU A 210 -7.24 4.46 11.85
N LEU A 211 -8.07 3.82 11.02
CA LEU A 211 -9.26 4.41 10.39
C LEU A 211 -10.55 3.67 10.75
N LYS A 212 -11.64 4.48 10.92
CA LYS A 212 -13.02 4.01 10.93
C LYS A 212 -13.94 5.14 10.42
N ASN A 213 -14.04 5.31 9.09
CA ASN A 213 -14.69 6.45 8.43
C ASN A 213 -14.23 7.83 8.92
N LYS A 214 -13.27 7.88 9.81
CA LYS A 214 -12.50 9.03 10.29
C LYS A 214 -11.14 8.56 10.75
N LEU A 215 -10.20 9.47 10.92
CA LEU A 215 -8.93 9.16 11.55
C LEU A 215 -9.16 8.96 13.06
N ILE A 216 -8.84 7.78 13.56
CA ILE A 216 -8.85 7.52 15.00
C ILE A 216 -7.55 8.01 15.63
N VAL A 217 -6.43 7.58 15.04
CA VAL A 217 -5.08 7.98 15.45
C VAL A 217 -4.07 7.68 14.33
N CYS A 218 -3.02 8.49 14.25
CA CYS A 218 -1.87 8.26 13.37
C CYS A 218 -0.59 8.52 14.14
N GLY A 219 0.39 7.63 14.02
CA GLY A 219 1.67 7.77 14.71
C GLY A 219 2.51 6.52 14.69
N LYS A 220 3.56 6.49 15.53
CA LYS A 220 4.38 5.31 15.71
C LYS A 220 3.52 4.14 16.20
N ARG A 221 3.86 2.93 15.78
CA ARG A 221 3.16 1.71 16.18
C ARG A 221 2.87 1.66 17.69
N GLU A 222 3.87 1.92 18.53
CA GLU A 222 3.79 1.86 20.00
C GLU A 222 2.74 2.84 20.58
N ASP A 223 2.52 3.97 19.91
CA ASP A 223 1.56 4.99 20.33
C ASP A 223 0.14 4.67 19.88
N VAL A 224 0.00 3.98 18.76
CA VAL A 224 -1.29 3.64 18.13
C VAL A 224 -1.83 2.31 18.63
N PHE A 225 -0.98 1.32 18.86
CA PHE A 225 -1.36 -0.03 19.27
C PHE A 225 -1.76 -0.09 20.75
N LYS A 226 -2.75 0.74 21.13
CA LYS A 226 -3.29 0.81 22.50
C LYS A 226 -4.75 0.40 22.51
N LEU A 227 -5.15 -0.35 23.52
CA LEU A 227 -6.50 -0.91 23.68
C LEU A 227 -7.61 0.12 23.45
N LYS A 228 -7.45 1.34 23.97
CA LYS A 228 -8.43 2.43 23.81
C LYS A 228 -8.72 2.78 22.35
N TYR A 229 -7.71 2.79 21.47
CA TYR A 229 -7.89 3.14 20.06
C TYR A 229 -8.46 1.95 19.26
N LEU A 230 -8.00 0.73 19.58
CA LEU A 230 -8.49 -0.49 18.93
C LEU A 230 -9.98 -0.72 19.22
N ARG A 231 -10.44 -0.49 20.46
CA ARG A 231 -11.88 -0.54 20.82
C ARG A 231 -12.69 0.45 20.02
N ILE A 232 -12.24 1.69 19.86
CA ILE A 232 -12.93 2.70 19.05
C ILE A 232 -13.03 2.27 17.58
N ALA A 233 -11.95 1.69 17.04
CA ALA A 233 -11.90 1.27 15.64
C ALA A 233 -12.81 0.06 15.35
N TYR A 234 -12.90 -0.90 16.28
CA TYR A 234 -13.53 -2.21 16.05
C TYR A 234 -14.79 -2.46 16.89
N ASP A 235 -15.38 -1.41 17.54
CA ASP A 235 -16.65 -1.48 18.29
C ASP A 235 -16.66 -2.54 19.41
N ASP A 236 -15.58 -2.67 20.18
CA ASP A 236 -15.38 -3.68 21.22
C ASP A 236 -15.48 -5.16 20.74
N ASN A 237 -15.59 -5.39 19.42
CA ASN A 237 -15.69 -6.72 18.82
C ASN A 237 -14.33 -7.43 18.65
N VAL A 238 -13.26 -6.83 19.14
CA VAL A 238 -11.92 -7.45 19.13
C VAL A 238 -11.75 -8.22 20.42
N ALA A 239 -11.64 -9.55 20.34
CA ALA A 239 -11.20 -10.35 21.46
C ALA A 239 -9.72 -10.02 21.73
N ILE A 240 -9.50 -9.07 22.63
CA ILE A 240 -8.18 -8.64 23.04
C ILE A 240 -7.88 -9.35 24.34
N PHE A 241 -6.96 -10.31 24.31
CA PHE A 241 -6.38 -10.86 25.52
C PHE A 241 -5.22 -9.97 25.95
N ALA A 242 -5.45 -9.10 26.93
CA ALA A 242 -4.38 -8.40 27.62
C ALA A 242 -3.59 -9.43 28.43
N LYS A 243 -2.35 -9.71 28.05
CA LYS A 243 -1.45 -10.55 28.85
C LYS A 243 -0.85 -9.76 30.02
N ASP A 244 -0.69 -8.45 29.81
CA ASP A 244 -0.34 -7.41 30.78
C ASP A 244 -0.72 -6.05 30.21
N GLU A 245 -0.71 -4.97 30.99
CA GLU A 245 -1.06 -3.61 30.55
C GLU A 245 -0.25 -3.11 29.32
N ASN A 246 0.85 -3.79 28.96
CA ASN A 246 1.76 -3.43 27.88
C ASN A 246 1.88 -4.48 26.76
N GLU A 247 1.30 -5.66 26.87
CA GLU A 247 1.31 -6.69 25.82
C GLU A 247 -0.12 -7.05 25.40
N LEU A 248 -0.50 -6.67 24.18
CA LEU A 248 -1.80 -6.97 23.59
C LEU A 248 -1.67 -8.20 22.67
N MET A 249 -2.32 -9.31 23.01
CA MET A 249 -2.59 -10.38 22.05
C MET A 249 -3.94 -10.12 21.40
N VAL A 250 -3.95 -9.89 20.10
CA VAL A 250 -5.18 -9.76 19.30
C VAL A 250 -5.48 -11.09 18.65
N VAL A 251 -6.59 -11.68 18.98
CA VAL A 251 -7.10 -12.89 18.32
C VAL A 251 -8.26 -12.49 17.41
N ASN A 252 -8.09 -12.68 16.10
CA ASN A 252 -9.19 -12.51 15.15
C ASN A 252 -10.16 -13.69 15.34
N SER A 253 -11.42 -13.39 15.60
CA SER A 253 -12.53 -14.34 15.58
C SER A 253 -13.03 -14.52 14.15
#